data_d47304da8db2d380e7c4ac1f4e10459e
#
_entry.id   d47304da8db2d380e7c4ac1f4e10459e
#
_cell.length_a   1.000
_cell.length_b   1.000
_cell.length_c   1.000
_cell.angle_alpha   90.00
_cell.angle_beta   90.00
_cell.angle_gamma   90.00
#
_symmetry.space_group_name_H-M   'P 1'
#
loop_
_entity.id
_entity.type
_entity.pdbx_description
1 polymer ?
#
loop_
_entity_poly.entity_id
_entity_poly.type
_entity_poly.pdbx_seq_one_letter_code
_entity_poly.pdbx_strand_id
1 'polypeptide(L)'
;DPQIQERVKGFRRKLGEKGWLAPSWPTEYGGGGLSSDFDLVLAEEMRRLKLPSMGDNNRWIPAMMVWGTEEQKRRFIPPSLRGETISWQAFNEPDSGSDFATVHTQAVPAEGGYLITGEKAFITGRFDPDHLVTLAVTDPDRPAKFNLGVFMVDARLSGVSIKTMRLLMGSERRIYFDEVYVPEDCLIGPPFQGWEI
;
A
#
# COMPACT_ATOMS: atom_id res chain seq x y z
N ASP A 1 14.39 -9.40 14.47
CA ASP A 1 14.71 -10.84 14.50
C ASP A 1 13.99 -11.52 13.33
N PRO A 2 14.72 -12.11 12.35
CA PRO A 2 14.15 -12.78 11.16
C PRO A 2 13.21 -13.94 11.51
N GLN A 3 13.47 -14.67 12.59
CA GLN A 3 12.61 -15.78 13.01
C GLN A 3 11.24 -15.30 13.48
N ILE A 4 11.18 -14.17 14.15
CA ILE A 4 9.89 -13.56 14.57
C ILE A 4 9.12 -13.10 13.34
N GLN A 5 9.79 -12.50 12.36
CA GLN A 5 9.16 -12.06 11.12
C GLN A 5 8.54 -13.24 10.36
N GLU A 6 9.27 -14.34 10.22
CA GLU A 6 8.77 -15.54 9.52
C GLU A 6 7.57 -16.16 10.25
N ARG A 7 7.62 -16.24 11.58
CA ARG A 7 6.49 -16.73 12.38
C ARG A 7 5.24 -15.88 12.22
N VAL A 8 5.37 -14.54 12.19
CA VAL A 8 4.24 -13.64 11.99
C VAL A 8 3.70 -13.75 10.55
N LYS A 9 4.57 -13.83 9.55
CA LYS A 9 4.16 -14.10 8.16
C LYS A 9 3.38 -15.41 8.04
N GLY A 10 3.88 -16.48 8.66
CA GLY A 10 3.20 -17.78 8.69
C GLY A 10 1.84 -17.74 9.39
N PHE A 11 1.73 -17.01 10.49
CA PHE A 11 0.45 -16.83 11.18
C PHE A 11 -0.54 -16.02 10.33
N ARG A 12 -0.05 -14.96 9.68
CA ARG A 12 -0.83 -14.13 8.78
C ARG A 12 -1.43 -14.94 7.62
N ARG A 13 -0.64 -15.82 6.99
CA ARG A 13 -1.13 -16.73 5.96
C ARG A 13 -2.24 -17.64 6.45
N LYS A 14 -2.10 -18.21 7.65
CA LYS A 14 -3.13 -19.05 8.28
C LYS A 14 -4.45 -18.29 8.53
N LEU A 15 -4.38 -17.00 8.87
CA LEU A 15 -5.56 -16.15 8.97
C LEU A 15 -6.16 -15.88 7.58
N GLY A 16 -5.32 -15.61 6.59
CA GLY A 16 -5.76 -15.40 5.21
C GLY A 16 -6.45 -16.63 4.61
N GLU A 17 -5.91 -17.83 4.82
CA GLU A 17 -6.55 -19.11 4.41
C GLU A 17 -7.97 -19.28 4.96
N LYS A 18 -8.26 -18.66 6.09
CA LYS A 18 -9.60 -18.66 6.72
C LYS A 18 -10.46 -17.45 6.34
N GLY A 19 -9.94 -16.53 5.53
CA GLY A 19 -10.58 -15.24 5.26
C GLY A 19 -10.58 -14.28 6.45
N TRP A 20 -9.81 -14.55 7.50
CA TRP A 20 -9.84 -13.79 8.76
C TRP A 20 -8.92 -12.57 8.77
N LEU A 21 -8.18 -12.31 7.71
CA LEU A 21 -7.50 -11.02 7.52
C LEU A 21 -8.49 -9.92 7.11
N ALA A 22 -9.62 -10.31 6.52
CA ALA A 22 -10.71 -9.43 6.15
C ALA A 22 -12.04 -10.18 6.25
N PRO A 23 -12.55 -10.44 7.49
CA PRO A 23 -13.72 -11.29 7.71
C PRO A 23 -14.96 -10.84 6.97
N SER A 24 -15.23 -9.55 6.91
CA SER A 24 -16.42 -8.97 6.28
C SER A 24 -16.32 -8.75 4.77
N TRP A 25 -15.14 -8.99 4.18
CA TRP A 25 -14.92 -8.71 2.76
C TRP A 25 -15.41 -9.85 1.85
N PRO A 26 -15.69 -9.56 0.55
CA PRO A 26 -16.15 -10.55 -0.40
C PRO A 26 -15.20 -11.75 -0.54
N THR A 27 -15.76 -12.95 -0.57
CA THR A 27 -14.99 -14.19 -0.72
C THR A 27 -14.30 -14.31 -2.06
N GLU A 28 -14.83 -13.68 -3.10
CA GLU A 28 -14.23 -13.65 -4.46
C GLU A 28 -12.84 -13.02 -4.49
N TYR A 29 -12.54 -12.12 -3.53
CA TYR A 29 -11.23 -11.49 -3.36
C TYR A 29 -10.43 -12.08 -2.20
N GLY A 30 -10.90 -13.15 -1.56
CA GLY A 30 -10.20 -13.82 -0.46
C GLY A 30 -10.59 -13.34 0.94
N GLY A 31 -11.68 -12.57 1.07
CA GLY A 31 -12.30 -12.23 2.35
C GLY A 31 -13.12 -13.38 2.91
N GLY A 32 -13.61 -13.21 4.16
CA GLY A 32 -14.41 -14.22 4.86
C GLY A 32 -15.88 -14.28 4.47
N GLY A 33 -16.43 -13.24 3.84
CA GLY A 33 -17.84 -13.13 3.49
C GLY A 33 -18.78 -13.11 4.70
N LEU A 34 -18.26 -12.76 5.88
CA LEU A 34 -19.00 -12.73 7.14
C LEU A 34 -19.61 -11.32 7.37
N SER A 35 -20.46 -11.18 8.40
CA SER A 35 -20.93 -9.86 8.80
C SER A 35 -19.82 -9.03 9.42
N SER A 36 -19.93 -7.70 9.37
CA SER A 36 -18.94 -6.77 9.94
C SER A 36 -18.70 -6.94 11.45
N ASP A 37 -19.62 -7.58 12.17
CA ASP A 37 -19.42 -7.88 13.59
C ASP A 37 -18.21 -8.79 13.83
N PHE A 38 -17.89 -9.65 12.87
CA PHE A 38 -16.72 -10.54 12.98
C PHE A 38 -15.39 -9.79 12.92
N ASP A 39 -15.33 -8.62 12.26
CA ASP A 39 -14.13 -7.76 12.28
C ASP A 39 -13.86 -7.28 13.71
N LEU A 40 -14.91 -6.89 14.45
CA LEU A 40 -14.80 -6.44 15.84
C LEU A 40 -14.42 -7.59 16.76
N VAL A 41 -15.11 -8.73 16.64
CA VAL A 41 -14.85 -9.93 17.46
C VAL A 41 -13.40 -10.41 17.28
N LEU A 42 -12.94 -10.49 16.05
CA LEU A 42 -11.56 -10.92 15.76
C LEU A 42 -10.55 -9.91 16.32
N ALA A 43 -10.77 -8.61 16.14
CA ALA A 43 -9.88 -7.58 16.67
C ALA A 43 -9.82 -7.62 18.19
N GLU A 44 -10.94 -7.88 18.88
CA GLU A 44 -11.01 -8.04 20.33
C GLU A 44 -10.24 -9.27 20.81
N GLU A 45 -10.44 -10.42 20.16
CA GLU A 45 -9.76 -11.67 20.52
C GLU A 45 -8.24 -11.54 20.29
N MET A 46 -7.81 -10.94 19.19
CA MET A 46 -6.39 -10.70 18.94
C MET A 46 -5.76 -9.80 20.01
N ARG A 47 -6.49 -8.77 20.45
CA ARG A 47 -6.04 -7.89 21.54
C ARG A 47 -6.00 -8.64 22.87
N ARG A 48 -7.03 -9.42 23.20
CA ARG A 48 -7.11 -10.23 24.42
C ARG A 48 -5.95 -11.22 24.52
N LEU A 49 -5.60 -11.85 23.41
CA LEU A 49 -4.48 -12.80 23.31
C LEU A 49 -3.11 -12.11 23.16
N LYS A 50 -3.06 -10.78 23.14
CA LYS A 50 -1.84 -9.98 22.94
C LYS A 50 -1.05 -10.41 21.71
N LEU A 51 -1.76 -10.76 20.65
CA LEU A 51 -1.12 -11.15 19.39
C LEU A 51 -0.42 -9.94 18.76
N PRO A 52 0.69 -10.18 18.05
CA PRO A 52 1.39 -9.10 17.36
C PRO A 52 0.50 -8.51 16.27
N SER A 53 0.64 -7.20 16.03
CA SER A 53 0.02 -6.57 14.87
C SER A 53 0.44 -7.31 13.60
N MET A 54 -0.49 -7.59 12.72
CA MET A 54 -0.23 -8.26 11.43
C MET A 54 0.59 -7.40 10.46
N GLY A 55 0.81 -6.14 10.80
CA GLY A 55 1.62 -5.23 9.98
C GLY A 55 0.94 -4.81 8.69
N ASP A 56 -0.37 -5.00 8.60
CA ASP A 56 -1.12 -4.73 7.38
C ASP A 56 -1.42 -3.26 7.20
N ASN A 57 -1.22 -2.81 6.00
CA ASN A 57 -1.76 -1.56 5.52
C ASN A 57 -2.66 -1.83 4.32
N ASN A 58 -3.81 -2.46 4.58
CA ASN A 58 -4.81 -2.78 3.56
C ASN A 58 -5.77 -1.61 3.28
N ARG A 59 -5.44 -0.40 3.74
CA ARG A 59 -6.27 0.81 3.56
C ARG A 59 -6.46 1.20 2.10
N TRP A 60 -5.56 0.78 1.22
CA TRP A 60 -5.64 0.99 -0.21
C TRP A 60 -6.71 0.10 -0.89
N ILE A 61 -7.10 -1.01 -0.26
CA ILE A 61 -8.03 -1.95 -0.88
C ILE A 61 -9.42 -1.33 -1.12
N PRO A 62 -10.04 -0.56 -0.20
CA PRO A 62 -11.28 0.16 -0.49
C PRO A 62 -11.18 1.06 -1.72
N ALA A 63 -10.07 1.79 -1.87
CA ALA A 63 -9.82 2.62 -3.05
C ALA A 63 -9.71 1.77 -4.32
N MET A 64 -8.96 0.66 -4.29
CA MET A 64 -8.87 -0.29 -5.40
C MET A 64 -10.24 -0.89 -5.77
N MET A 65 -11.09 -1.19 -4.79
CA MET A 65 -12.45 -1.73 -5.03
C MET A 65 -13.33 -0.73 -5.78
N VAL A 66 -13.18 0.56 -5.52
CA VAL A 66 -13.97 1.63 -6.17
C VAL A 66 -13.36 2.02 -7.53
N TRP A 67 -12.05 2.23 -7.56
CA TRP A 67 -11.35 2.88 -8.68
C TRP A 67 -10.56 1.93 -9.57
N GLY A 68 -10.20 0.75 -9.07
CA GLY A 68 -9.42 -0.24 -9.82
C GLY A 68 -10.25 -0.96 -10.90
N THR A 69 -9.57 -1.39 -11.95
CA THR A 69 -10.14 -2.31 -12.94
C THR A 69 -10.33 -3.71 -12.32
N GLU A 70 -11.16 -4.54 -12.92
CA GLU A 70 -11.35 -5.93 -12.46
C GLU A 70 -10.03 -6.73 -12.50
N GLU A 71 -9.18 -6.45 -13.47
CA GLU A 71 -7.86 -7.07 -13.57
C GLU A 71 -6.96 -6.66 -12.41
N GLN A 72 -6.89 -5.37 -12.08
CA GLN A 72 -6.16 -4.86 -10.91
C GLN A 72 -6.68 -5.45 -9.61
N LYS A 73 -8.00 -5.49 -9.41
CA LYS A 73 -8.62 -6.09 -8.22
C LYS A 73 -8.20 -7.54 -8.06
N ARG A 74 -8.30 -8.35 -9.11
CA ARG A 74 -7.92 -9.77 -9.09
C ARG A 74 -6.42 -9.99 -8.92
N ARG A 75 -5.60 -9.08 -9.40
CA ARG A 75 -4.14 -9.16 -9.29
C ARG A 75 -3.65 -8.82 -7.88
N PHE A 76 -4.15 -7.75 -7.27
CA PHE A 76 -3.57 -7.19 -6.05
C PHE A 76 -4.31 -7.55 -4.77
N ILE A 77 -5.65 -7.64 -4.79
CA ILE A 77 -6.44 -7.84 -3.57
C ILE A 77 -6.27 -9.25 -2.99
N PRO A 78 -6.47 -10.34 -3.75
CA PRO A 78 -6.43 -11.69 -3.20
C PRO A 78 -5.10 -12.04 -2.52
N PRO A 79 -3.91 -11.74 -3.08
CA PRO A 79 -2.64 -12.02 -2.40
C PRO A 79 -2.50 -11.28 -1.08
N SER A 80 -3.00 -10.03 -0.99
CA SER A 80 -2.99 -9.27 0.26
C SER A 80 -3.90 -9.87 1.32
N LEU A 81 -5.13 -10.24 0.94
CA LEU A 81 -6.10 -10.85 1.87
C LEU A 81 -5.74 -12.28 2.27
N ARG A 82 -4.99 -13.01 1.45
CA ARG A 82 -4.40 -14.31 1.82
C ARG A 82 -3.12 -14.19 2.66
N GLY A 83 -2.67 -12.96 2.93
CA GLY A 83 -1.46 -12.73 3.74
C GLY A 83 -0.15 -13.09 3.02
N GLU A 84 -0.18 -13.17 1.69
CA GLU A 84 0.96 -13.50 0.83
C GLU A 84 1.82 -12.27 0.53
N THR A 85 1.17 -11.10 0.34
CA THR A 85 1.84 -9.82 0.06
C THR A 85 1.60 -8.78 1.13
N ILE A 86 2.54 -7.85 1.24
CA ILE A 86 2.50 -6.70 2.16
C ILE A 86 2.63 -5.44 1.32
N SER A 87 1.75 -4.47 1.57
CA SER A 87 1.80 -3.17 0.93
C SER A 87 2.06 -2.07 1.95
N TRP A 88 2.88 -1.08 1.59
CA TRP A 88 3.04 0.14 2.38
C TRP A 88 2.38 1.31 1.66
N GLN A 89 1.82 2.23 2.43
CA GLN A 89 1.30 3.50 1.92
C GLN A 89 2.43 4.52 1.87
N ALA A 90 2.87 4.86 0.66
CA ALA A 90 3.98 5.77 0.39
C ALA A 90 3.45 7.12 -0.12
N PHE A 91 2.79 7.90 0.75
CA PHE A 91 2.17 9.17 0.43
C PHE A 91 2.99 10.36 0.92
N ASN A 92 3.42 10.33 2.20
CA ASN A 92 4.13 11.43 2.80
C ASN A 92 5.52 11.63 2.20
N GLU A 93 5.98 12.89 2.15
CA GLU A 93 7.32 13.31 1.75
C GLU A 93 7.99 14.09 2.89
N PRO A 94 9.30 14.39 2.83
CA PRO A 94 9.95 15.17 3.87
C PRO A 94 9.25 16.48 4.19
N ASP A 95 8.74 17.16 3.16
CA ASP A 95 8.09 18.48 3.25
C ASP A 95 6.58 18.43 2.96
N SER A 96 5.99 17.24 2.76
CA SER A 96 4.57 17.05 2.46
C SER A 96 3.98 15.94 3.32
N GLY A 97 2.90 16.25 4.03
CA GLY A 97 2.19 15.30 4.90
C GLY A 97 0.68 15.34 4.68
N SER A 98 -0.05 15.99 5.57
CA SER A 98 -1.53 16.06 5.50
C SER A 98 -2.05 16.85 4.30
N ASP A 99 -1.26 17.78 3.76
CA ASP A 99 -1.59 18.52 2.55
C ASP A 99 -0.93 17.88 1.33
N PHE A 100 -1.68 17.05 0.62
CA PHE A 100 -1.21 16.40 -0.60
C PHE A 100 -1.02 17.36 -1.78
N ALA A 101 -1.47 18.61 -1.69
CA ALA A 101 -1.19 19.63 -2.70
C ALA A 101 0.32 19.97 -2.81
N THR A 102 1.09 19.59 -1.79
CA THR A 102 2.54 19.84 -1.70
C THR A 102 3.40 18.62 -2.07
N VAL A 103 2.81 17.58 -2.66
CA VAL A 103 3.56 16.40 -3.15
C VAL A 103 4.47 16.79 -4.31
N HIS A 104 5.72 16.36 -4.26
CA HIS A 104 6.76 16.65 -5.25
C HIS A 104 7.20 15.41 -6.06
N THR A 105 6.98 14.18 -5.55
CA THR A 105 7.25 12.96 -6.32
C THR A 105 6.50 13.02 -7.64
N GLN A 106 7.23 12.83 -8.76
CA GLN A 106 6.70 12.94 -10.11
C GLN A 106 6.52 11.56 -10.74
N ALA A 107 5.49 11.42 -11.54
CA ALA A 107 5.24 10.27 -12.42
C ALA A 107 5.12 10.80 -13.87
N VAL A 108 6.24 10.80 -14.59
CA VAL A 108 6.30 11.31 -15.95
C VAL A 108 5.83 10.22 -16.92
N PRO A 109 4.90 10.50 -17.84
CA PRO A 109 4.46 9.54 -18.85
C PRO A 109 5.63 8.99 -19.68
N ALA A 110 5.64 7.67 -19.88
CA ALA A 110 6.59 6.94 -20.70
C ALA A 110 5.83 5.92 -21.57
N GLU A 111 6.49 5.28 -22.53
CA GLU A 111 5.85 4.27 -23.38
C GLU A 111 5.29 3.11 -22.53
N GLY A 112 3.98 2.93 -22.53
CA GLY A 112 3.27 1.89 -21.80
C GLY A 112 3.19 2.08 -20.28
N GLY A 113 3.56 3.26 -19.75
CA GLY A 113 3.54 3.49 -18.31
C GLY A 113 4.07 4.85 -17.88
N TYR A 114 4.76 4.88 -16.75
CA TYR A 114 5.28 6.08 -16.11
C TYR A 114 6.69 5.86 -15.56
N LEU A 115 7.51 6.91 -15.54
CA LEU A 115 8.75 6.96 -14.78
C LEU A 115 8.50 7.74 -13.48
N ILE A 116 8.66 7.07 -12.35
CA ILE A 116 8.48 7.70 -11.04
C ILE A 116 9.83 8.12 -10.48
N THR A 117 9.93 9.40 -10.10
CA THR A 117 11.12 9.98 -9.46
C THR A 117 10.71 10.82 -8.26
N GLY A 118 11.37 10.62 -7.13
CA GLY A 118 11.10 11.38 -5.92
C GLY A 118 11.43 10.61 -4.65
N GLU A 119 10.88 11.10 -3.55
CA GLU A 119 11.20 10.59 -2.22
C GLU A 119 9.95 10.57 -1.33
N LYS A 120 9.75 9.46 -0.61
CA LYS A 120 8.74 9.34 0.43
C LYS A 120 9.39 9.16 1.79
N ALA A 121 8.80 9.76 2.83
CA ALA A 121 9.33 9.74 4.17
C ALA A 121 8.24 9.46 5.22
N PHE A 122 8.68 9.11 6.44
CA PHE A 122 7.79 8.79 7.55
C PHE A 122 6.82 7.64 7.24
N ILE A 123 7.30 6.65 6.48
CA ILE A 123 6.51 5.50 6.11
C ILE A 123 6.58 4.45 7.20
N THR A 124 5.43 4.18 7.81
CA THR A 124 5.31 3.13 8.84
C THR A 124 5.22 1.78 8.17
N GLY A 125 6.19 0.92 8.45
CA GLY A 125 6.21 -0.44 7.92
C GLY A 125 6.98 -1.40 8.82
N ARG A 126 6.36 -2.52 9.19
CA ARG A 126 6.96 -3.51 10.10
C ARG A 126 7.74 -4.59 9.38
N PHE A 127 7.29 -5.01 8.21
CA PHE A 127 7.89 -6.03 7.36
C PHE A 127 8.21 -5.42 6.00
N ASP A 128 9.18 -6.00 5.30
CA ASP A 128 9.52 -5.54 3.96
C ASP A 128 8.30 -5.64 3.03
N PRO A 129 8.00 -4.59 2.28
CA PRO A 129 6.83 -4.56 1.41
C PRO A 129 7.08 -5.30 0.10
N ASP A 130 6.02 -5.87 -0.46
CA ASP A 130 5.99 -6.30 -1.86
C ASP A 130 5.57 -5.15 -2.76
N HIS A 131 4.66 -4.28 -2.25
CA HIS A 131 4.15 -3.13 -3.02
C HIS A 131 4.19 -1.84 -2.20
N LEU A 132 4.36 -0.74 -2.91
CA LEU A 132 4.29 0.63 -2.41
C LEU A 132 3.12 1.32 -3.09
N VAL A 133 2.06 1.62 -2.32
CA VAL A 133 0.94 2.44 -2.82
C VAL A 133 1.42 3.88 -2.80
N THR A 134 1.77 4.39 -3.97
CA THR A 134 2.53 5.65 -4.10
C THR A 134 1.68 6.74 -4.72
N LEU A 135 1.62 7.90 -4.07
CA LEU A 135 1.01 9.12 -4.60
C LEU A 135 2.10 9.94 -5.32
N ALA A 136 1.82 10.33 -6.58
CA ALA A 136 2.76 11.11 -7.37
C ALA A 136 2.04 12.11 -8.30
N VAL A 137 2.73 13.20 -8.64
CA VAL A 137 2.26 14.20 -9.60
C VAL A 137 2.38 13.62 -11.02
N THR A 138 1.25 13.53 -11.71
CA THR A 138 1.16 13.01 -13.09
C THR A 138 1.14 14.11 -14.14
N ASP A 139 0.81 15.35 -13.75
CA ASP A 139 0.81 16.53 -14.64
C ASP A 139 1.06 17.80 -13.79
N PRO A 140 2.28 18.36 -13.82
CA PRO A 140 2.62 19.53 -13.00
C PRO A 140 1.91 20.83 -13.46
N ASP A 141 1.36 20.86 -14.66
CA ASP A 141 0.69 22.05 -15.21
C ASP A 141 -0.78 22.13 -14.73
N ARG A 142 -1.30 21.08 -14.13
CA ARG A 142 -2.65 21.06 -13.54
C ARG A 142 -2.67 21.63 -12.11
N PRO A 143 -3.81 22.18 -11.68
CA PRO A 143 -4.00 22.53 -10.27
C PRO A 143 -3.74 21.33 -9.35
N ALA A 144 -3.10 21.57 -8.21
CA ALA A 144 -2.61 20.53 -7.29
C ALA A 144 -3.65 19.46 -6.87
N LYS A 145 -4.96 19.81 -6.84
CA LYS A 145 -6.05 18.85 -6.55
C LYS A 145 -6.38 17.91 -7.72
N PHE A 146 -5.89 18.21 -8.92
CA PHE A 146 -6.23 17.51 -10.16
C PHE A 146 -4.97 17.06 -10.92
N ASN A 147 -3.87 16.88 -10.23
CA ASN A 147 -2.58 16.54 -10.83
C ASN A 147 -1.95 15.28 -10.25
N LEU A 148 -2.62 14.58 -9.35
CA LEU A 148 -2.10 13.42 -8.64
C LEU A 148 -2.63 12.12 -9.22
N GLY A 149 -1.77 11.10 -9.27
CA GLY A 149 -2.12 9.71 -9.51
C GLY A 149 -1.68 8.81 -8.36
N VAL A 150 -2.36 7.68 -8.18
CA VAL A 150 -2.02 6.65 -7.20
C VAL A 150 -1.53 5.41 -7.91
N PHE A 151 -0.34 4.94 -7.57
CA PHE A 151 0.34 3.83 -8.23
C PHE A 151 0.58 2.66 -7.28
N MET A 152 0.36 1.44 -7.76
CA MET A 152 0.80 0.21 -7.11
C MET A 152 2.21 -0.15 -7.61
N VAL A 153 3.25 0.29 -6.93
CA VAL A 153 4.66 0.11 -7.33
C VAL A 153 5.22 -1.17 -6.69
N ASP A 154 5.80 -2.08 -7.46
CA ASP A 154 6.54 -3.22 -6.91
C ASP A 154 7.81 -2.69 -6.21
N ALA A 155 7.96 -3.01 -4.93
CA ALA A 155 9.06 -2.52 -4.11
C ALA A 155 10.44 -3.07 -4.52
N ARG A 156 10.48 -4.06 -5.41
CA ARG A 156 11.71 -4.71 -5.90
C ARG A 156 12.20 -4.16 -7.24
N LEU A 157 11.47 -3.21 -7.83
CA LEU A 157 11.88 -2.60 -9.11
C LEU A 157 13.23 -1.91 -8.97
N SER A 158 14.01 -1.96 -10.06
CA SER A 158 15.24 -1.16 -10.17
C SER A 158 14.93 0.32 -9.97
N GLY A 159 15.76 1.03 -9.24
CA GLY A 159 15.55 2.44 -8.87
C GLY A 159 14.77 2.63 -7.55
N VAL A 160 14.12 1.60 -6.99
CA VAL A 160 13.52 1.68 -5.65
C VAL A 160 14.58 1.41 -4.59
N SER A 161 14.73 2.32 -3.64
CA SER A 161 15.58 2.07 -2.47
C SER A 161 14.88 2.48 -1.18
N ILE A 162 14.90 1.58 -0.19
CA ILE A 162 14.24 1.76 1.10
C ILE A 162 15.30 1.86 2.20
N LYS A 163 15.26 2.96 2.96
CA LYS A 163 16.18 3.20 4.07
C LYS A 163 15.44 3.37 5.39
N THR A 164 16.05 2.92 6.48
CA THR A 164 15.52 3.13 7.82
C THR A 164 15.90 4.52 8.33
N MET A 165 14.90 5.29 8.77
CA MET A 165 15.06 6.52 9.51
C MET A 165 14.97 6.21 11.00
N ARG A 166 16.01 6.56 11.77
CA ARG A 166 15.95 6.47 13.24
C ARG A 166 15.34 7.75 13.79
N LEU A 167 14.28 7.61 14.56
CA LEU A 167 13.60 8.68 15.24
C LEU A 167 13.90 8.62 16.75
N LEU A 168 13.54 9.67 17.48
CA LEU A 168 13.68 9.70 18.94
C LEU A 168 12.94 8.52 19.60
N MET A 169 11.79 8.15 19.04
CA MET A 169 11.00 6.98 19.45
C MET A 169 10.73 6.09 18.24
N GLY A 170 11.49 4.98 18.13
CA GLY A 170 11.30 3.99 17.08
C GLY A 170 12.03 4.29 15.77
N SER A 171 11.49 3.78 14.69
CA SER A 171 12.04 3.98 13.34
C SER A 171 10.93 3.93 12.30
N GLU A 172 11.07 4.76 11.28
CA GLU A 172 10.24 4.82 10.10
C GLU A 172 11.07 4.49 8.85
N ARG A 173 10.44 4.54 7.69
CA ARG A 173 11.11 4.29 6.42
C ARG A 173 11.11 5.53 5.56
N ARG A 174 12.19 5.63 4.77
CA ARG A 174 12.38 6.59 3.69
C ARG A 174 12.54 5.79 2.41
N ILE A 175 11.80 6.16 1.37
CA ILE A 175 11.77 5.46 0.10
C ILE A 175 12.22 6.44 -0.98
N TYR A 176 13.15 6.01 -1.81
CA TYR A 176 13.62 6.78 -2.95
C TYR A 176 13.19 6.08 -4.24
N PHE A 177 12.73 6.85 -5.19
CA PHE A 177 12.43 6.44 -6.55
C PHE A 177 13.38 7.18 -7.49
N ASP A 178 14.17 6.44 -8.24
CA ASP A 178 15.13 6.97 -9.22
C ASP A 178 14.74 6.41 -10.60
N GLU A 179 13.96 7.20 -11.35
CA GLU A 179 13.42 6.84 -12.66
C GLU A 179 12.79 5.44 -12.72
N VAL A 180 11.98 5.10 -11.70
CA VAL A 180 11.35 3.78 -11.59
C VAL A 180 10.25 3.64 -12.63
N TYR A 181 10.44 2.72 -13.58
CA TYR A 181 9.39 2.42 -14.57
C TYR A 181 8.25 1.63 -13.93
N VAL A 182 7.04 2.17 -14.05
CA VAL A 182 5.81 1.56 -13.55
C VAL A 182 4.81 1.44 -14.70
N PRO A 183 4.36 0.22 -15.05
CA PRO A 183 3.39 0.01 -16.12
C PRO A 183 2.06 0.75 -15.86
N GLU A 184 1.37 1.13 -16.94
CA GLU A 184 0.10 1.84 -16.87
C GLU A 184 -0.98 1.04 -16.10
N ASP A 185 -0.96 -0.28 -16.19
CA ASP A 185 -1.87 -1.18 -15.47
C ASP A 185 -1.66 -1.19 -13.94
N CYS A 186 -0.64 -0.49 -13.46
CA CYS A 186 -0.38 -0.26 -12.03
C CYS A 186 -0.88 1.11 -11.54
N LEU A 187 -1.43 1.97 -12.40
CA LEU A 187 -2.11 3.20 -12.02
C LEU A 187 -3.54 2.87 -11.55
N ILE A 188 -3.88 3.23 -10.32
CA ILE A 188 -5.21 3.00 -9.73
C ILE A 188 -6.11 4.16 -10.13
N GLY A 189 -7.18 3.88 -10.84
CA GLY A 189 -8.12 4.90 -11.33
C GLY A 189 -7.50 5.87 -12.36
N PRO A 190 -8.16 7.02 -12.62
CA PRO A 190 -7.67 8.00 -13.58
C PRO A 190 -6.40 8.73 -13.11
N PRO A 191 -5.51 9.16 -14.03
CA PRO A 191 -4.20 9.71 -13.68
C PRO A 191 -4.21 11.05 -12.93
N PHE A 192 -5.36 11.72 -12.85
CA PHE A 192 -5.49 13.06 -12.26
C PHE A 192 -6.46 13.12 -11.07
N GLN A 193 -6.90 11.98 -10.58
CA GLN A 193 -7.88 11.85 -9.49
C GLN A 193 -7.29 11.24 -8.21
N GLY A 194 -5.99 11.23 -8.07
CA GLY A 194 -5.33 10.67 -6.89
C GLY A 194 -5.70 11.35 -5.57
N TRP A 195 -6.26 12.54 -5.62
CA TRP A 195 -6.79 13.23 -4.43
C TRP A 195 -8.10 12.61 -3.92
N GLU A 196 -8.90 12.03 -4.81
CA GLU A 196 -10.21 11.44 -4.51
C GLU A 196 -10.10 9.93 -4.17
N ILE A 197 -8.99 9.33 -4.62
CA ILE A 197 -8.64 7.91 -4.39
C ILE A 197 -8.02 7.72 -3.01
#